data_607202974a8b049d518eb3a22286fc2e
#
_entry.id   607202974a8b049d518eb3a22286fc2e
#
_cell.length_a   1.000
_cell.length_b   1.000
_cell.length_c   1.000
_cell.angle_alpha   90.00
_cell.angle_beta   90.00
_cell.angle_gamma   90.00
#
_symmetry.space_group_name_H-M   'P 1'
#
loop_
_entity.id
_entity.type
_entity.pdbx_description
1 polymer ?
#
loop_
_entity_poly.entity_id
_entity_poly.type
_entity_poly.pdbx_seq_one_letter_code
_entity_poly.pdbx_strand_id
1 'polypeptide(L)'
;MTKTVVIASNNAHKADEIRTALDFEGWEFKTLAELGVISEPEEDADSFEGNARIKARAAHEASGGMAALADDSGLVVDALDGAPGVYSSRYAGEHGNDGDNNAKLLRELADVPPEDRTARFMCCLVFIDEDGTETVAQGTVEGHIGYEAHGENGFGYDPLFLPVELDGETTFAQVTQEQKSRLSHRGNALRALKAKLADA
;
A
#
# COMPACT_ATOMS: atom_id res chain seq x y z
N MET A 1 -26.12 -9.43 12.13
CA MET A 1 -26.16 -8.37 11.09
C MET A 1 -24.80 -8.39 10.43
N THR A 2 -24.74 -8.18 9.12
CA THR A 2 -23.48 -8.10 8.39
C THR A 2 -22.92 -6.70 8.55
N LYS A 3 -21.65 -6.55 8.94
CA LYS A 3 -20.93 -5.27 9.01
C LYS A 3 -20.34 -4.97 7.65
N THR A 4 -20.74 -3.86 7.03
CA THR A 4 -20.16 -3.42 5.77
C THR A 4 -18.99 -2.48 6.05
N VAL A 5 -17.83 -2.79 5.48
CA VAL A 5 -16.61 -1.97 5.57
C VAL A 5 -16.30 -1.38 4.19
N VAL A 6 -16.23 -0.07 4.10
CA VAL A 6 -15.88 0.65 2.88
C VAL A 6 -14.38 0.63 2.67
N ILE A 7 -13.91 0.08 1.56
CA ILE A 7 -12.51 0.20 1.14
C ILE A 7 -12.34 1.54 0.40
N ALA A 8 -11.63 2.47 1.04
CA ALA A 8 -11.32 3.79 0.49
C ALA A 8 -10.14 3.74 -0.49
N SER A 9 -10.31 2.98 -1.57
CA SER A 9 -9.31 2.85 -2.62
C SER A 9 -9.95 2.64 -3.99
N ASN A 10 -9.42 3.30 -5.00
CA ASN A 10 -9.77 3.07 -6.40
C ASN A 10 -8.85 2.03 -7.07
N ASN A 11 -7.87 1.49 -6.35
CA ASN A 11 -6.98 0.45 -6.83
C ASN A 11 -7.57 -0.94 -6.57
N ALA A 12 -7.98 -1.64 -7.63
CA ALA A 12 -8.60 -2.97 -7.54
C ALA A 12 -7.68 -4.01 -6.90
N HIS A 13 -6.37 -3.97 -7.19
CA HIS A 13 -5.42 -4.92 -6.60
C HIS A 13 -5.34 -4.77 -5.07
N LYS A 14 -5.34 -3.52 -4.56
CA LYS A 14 -5.39 -3.27 -3.12
C LYS A 14 -6.67 -3.81 -2.49
N ALA A 15 -7.80 -3.59 -3.14
CA ALA A 15 -9.10 -4.06 -2.65
C ALA A 15 -9.17 -5.60 -2.55
N ASP A 16 -8.62 -6.31 -3.53
CA ASP A 16 -8.60 -7.77 -3.54
C ASP A 16 -7.66 -8.34 -2.46
N GLU A 17 -6.51 -7.72 -2.24
CA GLU A 17 -5.59 -8.09 -1.15
C GLU A 17 -6.25 -7.89 0.23
N ILE A 18 -6.96 -6.77 0.43
CA ILE A 18 -7.71 -6.49 1.67
C ILE A 18 -8.79 -7.54 1.91
N ARG A 19 -9.63 -7.85 0.92
CA ARG A 19 -10.69 -8.85 1.03
C ARG A 19 -10.17 -10.23 1.36
N THR A 20 -9.05 -10.60 0.74
CA THR A 20 -8.42 -11.91 0.96
C THR A 20 -7.83 -12.03 2.37
N ALA A 21 -7.28 -10.96 2.91
CA ALA A 21 -6.58 -10.99 4.20
C ALA A 21 -7.52 -10.79 5.40
N LEU A 22 -8.57 -9.98 5.26
CA LEU A 22 -9.50 -9.63 6.33
C LEU A 22 -10.82 -10.42 6.20
N ASP A 23 -10.74 -11.73 6.36
CA ASP A 23 -11.86 -12.68 6.27
C ASP A 23 -12.61 -12.83 7.61
N PHE A 24 -13.10 -11.73 8.18
CA PHE A 24 -13.88 -11.77 9.41
C PHE A 24 -15.30 -12.29 9.15
N GLU A 25 -15.77 -13.20 10.01
CA GLU A 25 -17.15 -13.70 9.94
C GLU A 25 -18.15 -12.55 10.15
N GLY A 26 -19.10 -12.44 9.24
CA GLY A 26 -20.11 -11.37 9.29
C GLY A 26 -19.65 -10.00 8.79
N TRP A 27 -18.44 -9.87 8.23
CA TRP A 27 -17.96 -8.65 7.59
C TRP A 27 -18.03 -8.77 6.09
N GLU A 28 -18.39 -7.66 5.42
CA GLU A 28 -18.39 -7.52 3.97
C GLU A 28 -17.59 -6.28 3.57
N PHE A 29 -16.55 -6.46 2.75
CA PHE A 29 -15.70 -5.37 2.27
C PHE A 29 -16.13 -4.93 0.87
N LYS A 30 -16.54 -3.68 0.74
CA LYS A 30 -16.98 -3.07 -0.52
C LYS A 30 -16.15 -1.84 -0.86
N THR A 31 -15.83 -1.67 -2.12
CA THR A 31 -15.21 -0.42 -2.60
C THR A 31 -16.22 0.71 -2.63
N LEU A 32 -15.74 1.96 -2.68
CA LEU A 32 -16.57 3.15 -2.87
C LEU A 32 -17.44 3.01 -4.13
N ALA A 33 -16.87 2.52 -5.23
CA ALA A 33 -17.57 2.33 -6.49
C ALA A 33 -18.72 1.31 -6.39
N GLU A 34 -18.53 0.19 -5.69
CA GLU A 34 -19.59 -0.82 -5.47
C GLU A 34 -20.75 -0.30 -4.62
N LEU A 35 -20.50 0.70 -3.79
CA LEU A 35 -21.51 1.37 -2.96
C LEU A 35 -22.12 2.59 -3.66
N GLY A 36 -21.61 2.99 -4.83
CA GLY A 36 -22.02 4.21 -5.51
C GLY A 36 -21.65 5.49 -4.73
N VAL A 37 -20.63 5.42 -3.88
CA VAL A 37 -20.14 6.53 -3.07
C VAL A 37 -18.96 7.18 -3.79
N ILE A 38 -18.96 8.52 -3.82
CA ILE A 38 -17.84 9.31 -4.36
C ILE A 38 -17.08 9.92 -3.19
N SER A 39 -15.76 9.66 -3.13
CA SER A 39 -14.86 10.25 -2.15
C SER A 39 -13.47 10.40 -2.78
N GLU A 40 -13.06 11.64 -3.02
CA GLU A 40 -11.78 12.01 -3.63
C GLU A 40 -11.12 13.12 -2.80
N PRO A 41 -10.71 12.83 -1.55
CA PRO A 41 -10.06 13.83 -0.72
C PRO A 41 -8.69 14.19 -1.27
N GLU A 42 -8.24 15.42 -1.03
CA GLU A 42 -6.87 15.82 -1.31
C GLU A 42 -5.91 15.13 -0.31
N GLU A 43 -4.94 14.39 -0.84
CA GLU A 43 -3.91 13.70 -0.06
C GLU A 43 -2.69 14.62 0.07
N ASP A 44 -2.75 15.55 1.03
CA ASP A 44 -1.77 16.61 1.25
C ASP A 44 -0.88 16.40 2.50
N ALA A 45 -1.05 15.26 3.19
CA ALA A 45 -0.19 14.93 4.32
C ALA A 45 1.22 14.51 3.86
N ASP A 46 2.20 14.75 4.74
CA ASP A 46 3.60 14.40 4.55
C ASP A 46 3.95 12.97 4.99
N SER A 47 2.95 12.18 5.39
CA SER A 47 3.13 10.82 5.88
C SER A 47 2.05 9.87 5.33
N PHE A 48 2.41 8.58 5.19
CA PHE A 48 1.47 7.53 4.79
C PHE A 48 0.29 7.42 5.76
N GLU A 49 0.54 7.55 7.07
CA GLU A 49 -0.54 7.53 8.07
C GLU A 49 -1.48 8.71 7.90
N GLY A 50 -0.95 9.90 7.65
CA GLY A 50 -1.75 11.10 7.42
C GLY A 50 -2.67 10.96 6.21
N ASN A 51 -2.14 10.53 5.07
CA ASN A 51 -2.92 10.32 3.86
C ASN A 51 -3.94 9.17 4.01
N ALA A 52 -3.55 8.05 4.65
CA ALA A 52 -4.50 6.97 4.93
C ALA A 52 -5.65 7.45 5.83
N ARG A 53 -5.35 8.28 6.85
CA ARG A 53 -6.37 8.86 7.74
C ARG A 53 -7.31 9.81 7.02
N ILE A 54 -6.80 10.67 6.14
CA ILE A 54 -7.61 11.56 5.30
C ILE A 54 -8.58 10.74 4.46
N LYS A 55 -8.10 9.70 3.77
CA LYS A 55 -8.93 8.82 2.94
C LYS A 55 -9.99 8.06 3.75
N ALA A 56 -9.60 7.50 4.91
CA ALA A 56 -10.51 6.73 5.75
C ALA A 56 -11.65 7.60 6.29
N ARG A 57 -11.34 8.80 6.79
CA ARG A 57 -12.34 9.76 7.29
C ARG A 57 -13.29 10.22 6.21
N ALA A 58 -12.76 10.59 5.05
CA ALA A 58 -13.57 11.00 3.91
C ALA A 58 -14.53 9.90 3.44
N ALA A 59 -14.07 8.63 3.40
CA ALA A 59 -14.91 7.50 3.02
C ALA A 59 -15.98 7.20 4.09
N HIS A 60 -15.63 7.26 5.38
CA HIS A 60 -16.56 7.10 6.49
C HIS A 60 -17.69 8.15 6.43
N GLU A 61 -17.34 9.41 6.27
CA GLU A 61 -18.32 10.51 6.15
C GLU A 61 -19.18 10.37 4.89
N ALA A 62 -18.56 10.14 3.73
CA ALA A 62 -19.28 10.03 2.46
C ALA A 62 -20.22 8.82 2.39
N SER A 63 -19.92 7.75 3.12
CA SER A 63 -20.76 6.56 3.22
C SER A 63 -21.85 6.65 4.30
N GLY A 64 -21.99 7.79 4.98
CA GLY A 64 -22.99 8.01 6.02
C GLY A 64 -22.65 7.31 7.35
N GLY A 65 -21.37 7.18 7.68
CA GLY A 65 -20.88 6.62 8.94
C GLY A 65 -20.69 5.11 8.91
N MET A 66 -20.58 4.50 7.74
CA MET A 66 -20.16 3.09 7.64
C MET A 66 -18.72 2.93 8.08
N ALA A 67 -18.35 1.76 8.60
CA ALA A 67 -16.94 1.47 8.86
C ALA A 67 -16.12 1.61 7.56
N ALA A 68 -14.91 2.18 7.66
CA ALA A 68 -14.08 2.48 6.51
C ALA A 68 -12.62 2.04 6.74
N LEU A 69 -11.98 1.54 5.69
CA LEU A 69 -10.57 1.14 5.68
C LEU A 69 -9.85 1.83 4.52
N ALA A 70 -8.80 2.56 4.83
CA ALA A 70 -7.91 3.14 3.84
C ALA A 70 -6.49 2.58 3.94
N ASP A 71 -5.84 2.55 2.79
CA ASP A 71 -4.43 2.18 2.61
C ASP A 71 -3.69 3.36 1.98
N ASP A 72 -2.59 3.77 2.60
CA ASP A 72 -1.57 4.55 1.92
C ASP A 72 -0.23 3.85 2.01
N SER A 73 0.47 3.75 0.89
CA SER A 73 1.66 2.92 0.76
C SER A 73 2.58 3.42 -0.34
N GLY A 74 3.86 3.18 -0.18
CA GLY A 74 4.86 3.57 -1.15
C GLY A 74 6.23 3.00 -0.88
N LEU A 75 7.16 3.34 -1.77
CA LEU A 75 8.56 3.00 -1.72
C LEU A 75 9.34 4.11 -1.03
N VAL A 76 10.23 3.74 -0.13
CA VAL A 76 11.17 4.62 0.57
C VAL A 76 12.58 4.16 0.24
N VAL A 77 13.41 5.02 -0.35
CA VAL A 77 14.78 4.69 -0.76
C VAL A 77 15.77 5.54 0.03
N ASP A 78 16.70 4.90 0.72
CA ASP A 78 17.59 5.59 1.66
C ASP A 78 18.55 6.57 0.96
N ALA A 79 19.11 6.17 -0.18
CA ALA A 79 20.00 7.03 -0.97
C ALA A 79 19.31 8.27 -1.58
N LEU A 80 17.98 8.33 -1.55
CA LEU A 80 17.17 9.43 -2.05
C LEU A 80 16.45 10.18 -0.89
N ASP A 81 16.99 10.13 0.32
CA ASP A 81 16.42 10.76 1.51
C ASP A 81 14.94 10.37 1.74
N GLY A 82 14.58 9.12 1.40
CA GLY A 82 13.24 8.59 1.54
C GLY A 82 12.32 8.78 0.32
N ALA A 83 12.76 9.49 -0.72
CA ALA A 83 11.97 9.56 -1.95
C ALA A 83 11.88 8.16 -2.62
N PRO A 84 10.78 7.87 -3.33
CA PRO A 84 9.61 8.69 -3.63
C PRO A 84 8.63 8.91 -2.46
N GLY A 85 8.62 8.07 -1.41
CA GLY A 85 7.77 8.23 -0.24
C GLY A 85 6.28 8.33 -0.58
N VAL A 86 5.58 9.29 -0.02
CA VAL A 86 4.14 9.55 -0.27
C VAL A 86 3.83 9.93 -1.72
N TYR A 87 4.85 10.26 -2.51
CA TYR A 87 4.71 10.58 -3.94
C TYR A 87 4.89 9.36 -4.85
N SER A 88 4.96 8.13 -4.30
CA SER A 88 5.29 6.91 -5.05
C SER A 88 4.44 6.71 -6.31
N SER A 89 3.14 6.98 -6.27
CA SER A 89 2.24 6.80 -7.42
C SER A 89 2.38 7.88 -8.51
N ARG A 90 3.00 9.02 -8.20
CA ARG A 90 3.15 10.19 -9.08
C ARG A 90 4.58 10.73 -9.11
N TYR A 91 5.57 9.87 -8.88
CA TYR A 91 6.97 10.26 -8.74
C TYR A 91 7.54 10.93 -9.99
N ALA A 92 7.15 10.48 -11.17
CA ALA A 92 7.51 11.10 -12.45
C ALA A 92 6.55 12.23 -12.88
N GLY A 93 5.55 12.56 -12.06
CA GLY A 93 4.60 13.66 -12.29
C GLY A 93 3.18 13.17 -12.61
N GLU A 94 3.01 12.20 -13.48
CA GLU A 94 1.71 11.64 -13.83
C GLU A 94 1.33 10.49 -12.89
N HIS A 95 0.11 10.53 -12.35
CA HIS A 95 -0.38 9.50 -11.42
C HIS A 95 -0.57 8.16 -12.13
N GLY A 96 0.00 7.08 -11.54
CA GLY A 96 -0.20 5.72 -12.03
C GLY A 96 0.62 5.33 -13.26
N ASN A 97 1.59 6.13 -13.67
CA ASN A 97 2.52 5.77 -14.74
C ASN A 97 3.74 5.05 -14.15
N ASP A 98 3.60 3.73 -13.93
CA ASP A 98 4.63 2.90 -13.30
C ASP A 98 5.92 2.86 -14.13
N GLY A 99 5.82 2.89 -15.47
CA GLY A 99 6.97 2.87 -16.37
C GLY A 99 7.86 4.10 -16.18
N ASP A 100 7.26 5.29 -16.18
CA ASP A 100 7.99 6.54 -16.00
C ASP A 100 8.53 6.69 -14.56
N ASN A 101 7.76 6.24 -13.56
CA ASN A 101 8.20 6.23 -12.17
C ASN A 101 9.45 5.35 -11.99
N ASN A 102 9.43 4.13 -12.54
CA ASN A 102 10.58 3.21 -12.52
C ASN A 102 11.78 3.77 -13.26
N ALA A 103 11.57 4.34 -14.45
CA ALA A 103 12.63 4.97 -15.23
C ALA A 103 13.27 6.16 -14.51
N LYS A 104 12.47 6.98 -13.81
CA LYS A 104 12.98 8.08 -12.99
C LYS A 104 13.80 7.54 -11.82
N LEU A 105 13.30 6.54 -11.10
CA LEU A 105 14.00 5.94 -9.97
C LEU A 105 15.38 5.40 -10.38
N LEU A 106 15.45 4.66 -11.48
CA LEU A 106 16.72 4.13 -11.99
C LEU A 106 17.70 5.22 -12.39
N ARG A 107 17.22 6.33 -12.99
CA ARG A 107 18.09 7.47 -13.34
C ARG A 107 18.68 8.13 -12.09
N GLU A 108 17.89 8.34 -11.06
CA GLU A 108 18.33 8.97 -9.80
C GLU A 108 19.31 8.09 -9.01
N LEU A 109 19.22 6.76 -9.19
CA LEU A 109 20.12 5.79 -8.57
C LEU A 109 21.30 5.38 -9.47
N ALA A 110 21.50 6.01 -10.64
CA ALA A 110 22.49 5.56 -11.62
C ALA A 110 23.92 5.46 -11.07
N ASP A 111 24.32 6.41 -10.22
CA ASP A 111 25.65 6.50 -9.61
C ASP A 111 25.70 5.95 -8.18
N VAL A 112 24.61 5.37 -7.67
CA VAL A 112 24.53 4.80 -6.32
C VAL A 112 25.03 3.35 -6.36
N PRO A 113 26.07 3.00 -5.54
CA PRO A 113 26.60 1.64 -5.50
C PRO A 113 25.57 0.64 -4.91
N PRO A 114 25.74 -0.68 -5.18
CA PRO A 114 24.75 -1.70 -4.79
C PRO A 114 24.42 -1.71 -3.30
N GLU A 115 25.42 -1.55 -2.45
CA GLU A 115 25.29 -1.56 -1.00
C GLU A 115 24.47 -0.40 -0.44
N ASP A 116 24.38 0.72 -1.15
CA ASP A 116 23.67 1.93 -0.74
C ASP A 116 22.27 2.04 -1.37
N ARG A 117 21.86 1.05 -2.19
CA ARG A 117 20.53 1.03 -2.83
C ARG A 117 19.45 0.43 -1.93
N THR A 118 19.62 0.54 -0.60
CA THR A 118 18.67 0.06 0.38
C THR A 118 17.35 0.81 0.28
N ALA A 119 16.27 0.05 0.41
CA ALA A 119 14.92 0.58 0.29
C ALA A 119 13.94 -0.26 1.10
N ARG A 120 12.76 0.30 1.36
CA ARG A 120 11.64 -0.45 1.91
C ARG A 120 10.33 -0.04 1.28
N PHE A 121 9.43 -1.00 1.11
CA PHE A 121 8.03 -0.66 0.97
C PHE A 121 7.38 -0.47 2.33
N MET A 122 6.54 0.54 2.43
CA MET A 122 5.73 0.82 3.62
C MET A 122 4.25 0.83 3.26
N CYS A 123 3.42 0.33 4.18
CA CYS A 123 1.97 0.42 4.11
C CYS A 123 1.44 0.90 5.46
N CYS A 124 0.59 1.90 5.44
CA CYS A 124 -0.20 2.31 6.60
C CYS A 124 -1.68 2.08 6.30
N LEU A 125 -2.34 1.36 7.19
CA LEU A 125 -3.78 1.11 7.19
C LEU A 125 -4.43 1.91 8.30
N VAL A 126 -5.51 2.62 7.97
CA VAL A 126 -6.38 3.28 8.96
C VAL A 126 -7.79 2.70 8.80
N PHE A 127 -8.25 2.04 9.84
CA PHE A 127 -9.61 1.55 9.98
C PHE A 127 -10.39 2.48 10.90
N ILE A 128 -11.58 2.90 10.50
CA ILE A 128 -12.52 3.67 11.30
C ILE A 128 -13.78 2.83 11.44
N ASP A 129 -14.18 2.56 12.67
CA ASP A 129 -15.40 1.82 12.96
C ASP A 129 -16.65 2.72 12.81
N GLU A 130 -17.85 2.12 12.86
CA GLU A 130 -19.15 2.85 12.80
C GLU A 130 -19.33 3.86 13.93
N ASP A 131 -18.68 3.66 15.07
CA ASP A 131 -18.67 4.59 16.20
C ASP A 131 -17.58 5.69 16.11
N GLY A 132 -16.79 5.68 15.03
CA GLY A 132 -15.68 6.62 14.82
C GLY A 132 -14.37 6.22 15.49
N THR A 133 -14.29 5.06 16.12
CA THR A 133 -13.02 4.57 16.72
C THR A 133 -12.01 4.25 15.63
N GLU A 134 -10.80 4.82 15.72
CA GLU A 134 -9.72 4.61 14.77
C GLU A 134 -8.76 3.51 15.24
N THR A 135 -8.43 2.58 14.34
CA THR A 135 -7.36 1.60 14.52
C THR A 135 -6.34 1.74 13.40
N VAL A 136 -5.08 1.98 13.77
CA VAL A 136 -3.97 2.15 12.82
C VAL A 136 -3.08 0.92 12.85
N ALA A 137 -2.68 0.45 11.68
CA ALA A 137 -1.69 -0.63 11.53
C ALA A 137 -0.70 -0.29 10.42
N GLN A 138 0.55 -0.68 10.62
CA GLN A 138 1.63 -0.46 9.66
C GLN A 138 2.33 -1.78 9.36
N GLY A 139 2.90 -1.86 8.16
CA GLY A 139 3.74 -2.96 7.75
C GLY A 139 4.82 -2.48 6.79
N THR A 140 5.99 -3.09 6.90
CA THR A 140 7.15 -2.82 6.05
C THR A 140 7.67 -4.11 5.46
N VAL A 141 8.42 -4.00 4.38
CA VAL A 141 9.32 -5.03 3.86
C VAL A 141 10.59 -4.35 3.41
N GLU A 142 11.72 -4.81 3.93
CA GLU A 142 13.04 -4.29 3.60
C GLU A 142 13.56 -4.93 2.32
N GLY A 143 14.40 -4.20 1.57
CA GLY A 143 14.96 -4.68 0.32
C GLY A 143 15.98 -3.73 -0.28
N HIS A 144 16.28 -3.98 -1.55
CA HIS A 144 17.18 -3.15 -2.37
C HIS A 144 16.53 -2.86 -3.71
N ILE A 145 16.98 -1.80 -4.37
CA ILE A 145 16.56 -1.48 -5.75
C ILE A 145 17.57 -2.07 -6.72
N GLY A 146 17.11 -2.93 -7.61
CA GLY A 146 17.88 -3.51 -8.71
C GLY A 146 18.33 -2.47 -9.74
N TYR A 147 19.16 -2.89 -10.68
CA TYR A 147 19.64 -2.03 -11.77
C TYR A 147 18.74 -2.04 -13.01
N GLU A 148 17.92 -3.05 -13.14
CA GLU A 148 16.98 -3.24 -14.24
C GLU A 148 15.71 -3.95 -13.76
N ALA A 149 14.64 -3.81 -14.54
CA ALA A 149 13.35 -4.40 -14.21
C ALA A 149 13.31 -5.89 -14.58
N HIS A 150 12.84 -6.73 -13.65
CA HIS A 150 12.62 -8.16 -13.85
C HIS A 150 11.22 -8.57 -13.42
N GLY A 151 10.60 -9.45 -14.21
CA GLY A 151 9.26 -9.98 -13.95
C GLY A 151 8.15 -9.11 -14.52
N GLU A 152 6.93 -9.66 -14.53
CA GLU A 152 5.76 -9.04 -15.14
C GLU A 152 4.55 -9.01 -14.18
N ASN A 153 4.71 -9.57 -12.97
CA ASN A 153 3.65 -9.59 -11.96
C ASN A 153 3.67 -8.30 -11.12
N GLY A 154 2.57 -8.10 -10.39
CA GLY A 154 2.46 -6.97 -9.47
C GLY A 154 2.21 -5.64 -10.15
N PHE A 155 2.68 -4.55 -9.53
CA PHE A 155 2.49 -3.16 -9.98
C PHE A 155 3.54 -2.23 -9.34
N GLY A 156 3.59 -0.98 -9.81
CA GLY A 156 4.48 0.03 -9.25
C GLY A 156 5.96 -0.33 -9.41
N TYR A 157 6.68 -0.35 -8.32
CA TYR A 157 8.13 -0.62 -8.29
C TYR A 157 8.49 -2.09 -8.08
N ASP A 158 7.52 -3.00 -8.09
CA ASP A 158 7.75 -4.44 -7.93
C ASP A 158 8.83 -5.03 -8.84
N PRO A 159 8.95 -4.61 -10.12
CA PRO A 159 9.99 -5.11 -11.01
C PRO A 159 11.42 -4.72 -10.62
N LEU A 160 11.59 -3.70 -9.78
CA LEU A 160 12.89 -3.21 -9.34
C LEU A 160 13.23 -3.61 -7.90
N PHE A 161 12.24 -4.01 -7.10
CA PHE A 161 12.41 -4.25 -5.67
C PHE A 161 12.82 -5.69 -5.37
N LEU A 162 13.98 -5.85 -4.75
CA LEU A 162 14.57 -7.11 -4.31
C LEU A 162 14.40 -7.24 -2.79
N PRO A 163 13.38 -7.97 -2.30
CA PRO A 163 13.16 -8.11 -0.86
C PRO A 163 14.25 -8.96 -0.19
N VAL A 164 14.66 -8.57 1.02
CA VAL A 164 15.71 -9.27 1.78
C VAL A 164 15.29 -10.70 2.21
N GLU A 165 13.99 -10.98 2.25
CA GLU A 165 13.46 -12.31 2.57
C GLU A 165 13.64 -13.34 1.44
N LEU A 166 14.05 -12.90 0.25
CA LEU A 166 14.36 -13.74 -0.90
C LEU A 166 15.87 -13.86 -1.12
N ASP A 167 16.27 -14.38 -2.25
CA ASP A 167 17.66 -14.72 -2.60
C ASP A 167 18.55 -13.51 -2.99
N GLY A 168 18.01 -12.30 -2.97
CA GLY A 168 18.70 -11.07 -3.39
C GLY A 168 18.75 -10.83 -4.89
N GLU A 169 18.18 -11.73 -5.70
CA GLU A 169 18.12 -11.64 -7.17
C GLU A 169 16.67 -11.65 -7.68
N THR A 170 15.74 -12.18 -6.91
CA THR A 170 14.33 -12.30 -7.26
C THR A 170 13.55 -11.05 -6.85
N THR A 171 12.92 -10.37 -7.82
CA THR A 171 12.06 -9.20 -7.57
C THR A 171 10.65 -9.60 -7.13
N PHE A 172 9.89 -8.66 -6.57
CA PHE A 172 8.47 -8.89 -6.30
C PHE A 172 7.63 -9.15 -7.56
N ALA A 173 8.06 -8.69 -8.72
CA ALA A 173 7.38 -8.99 -9.98
C ALA A 173 7.66 -10.40 -10.54
N GLN A 174 8.56 -11.15 -9.94
CA GLN A 174 8.87 -12.53 -10.32
C GLN A 174 8.20 -13.58 -9.42
N VAL A 175 7.64 -13.17 -8.29
CA VAL A 175 6.93 -14.08 -7.38
C VAL A 175 5.43 -14.13 -7.68
N THR A 176 4.75 -15.19 -7.19
CA THR A 176 3.30 -15.29 -7.30
C THR A 176 2.61 -14.30 -6.35
N GLN A 177 1.35 -13.97 -6.63
CA GLN A 177 0.54 -13.10 -5.75
C GLN A 177 0.44 -13.67 -4.32
N GLU A 178 0.35 -15.00 -4.16
CA GLU A 178 0.30 -15.65 -2.86
C GLU A 178 1.62 -15.47 -2.10
N GLN A 179 2.76 -15.65 -2.77
CA GLN A 179 4.08 -15.43 -2.17
C GLN A 179 4.25 -13.95 -1.76
N LYS A 180 3.89 -13.03 -2.66
CA LYS A 180 3.94 -11.58 -2.38
C LYS A 180 3.07 -11.21 -1.19
N SER A 181 1.84 -11.70 -1.09
CA SER A 181 0.93 -11.40 0.04
C SER A 181 1.48 -11.83 1.40
N ARG A 182 2.29 -12.89 1.44
CA ARG A 182 2.94 -13.37 2.67
C ARG A 182 4.09 -12.46 3.11
N LEU A 183 4.84 -11.90 2.17
CA LEU A 183 6.08 -11.15 2.42
C LEU A 183 5.88 -9.64 2.42
N SER A 184 4.89 -9.12 1.67
CA SER A 184 4.77 -7.70 1.39
C SER A 184 4.42 -6.83 2.60
N HIS A 185 4.77 -5.56 2.49
CA HIS A 185 4.39 -4.49 3.42
C HIS A 185 2.89 -4.47 3.73
N ARG A 186 2.03 -4.59 2.69
CA ARG A 186 0.57 -4.63 2.86
C ARG A 186 0.13 -5.91 3.57
N GLY A 187 0.69 -7.06 3.22
CA GLY A 187 0.43 -8.31 3.93
C GLY A 187 0.78 -8.22 5.40
N ASN A 188 1.92 -7.59 5.75
CA ASN A 188 2.34 -7.34 7.13
C ASN A 188 1.37 -6.39 7.84
N ALA A 189 0.97 -5.27 7.21
CA ALA A 189 0.01 -4.32 7.77
C ALA A 189 -1.37 -4.94 8.00
N LEU A 190 -1.87 -5.74 7.04
CA LEU A 190 -3.16 -6.43 7.16
C LEU A 190 -3.17 -7.46 8.29
N ARG A 191 -2.09 -8.22 8.47
CA ARG A 191 -1.96 -9.13 9.63
C ARG A 191 -1.95 -8.38 10.95
N ALA A 192 -1.22 -7.25 11.03
CA ALA A 192 -1.20 -6.40 12.21
C ALA A 192 -2.57 -5.78 12.50
N LEU A 193 -3.29 -5.32 11.48
CA LEU A 193 -4.65 -4.79 11.62
C LEU A 193 -5.61 -5.89 12.11
N LYS A 194 -5.57 -7.07 11.49
CA LYS A 194 -6.41 -8.21 11.87
C LYS A 194 -6.26 -8.59 13.34
N ALA A 195 -5.01 -8.63 13.83
CA ALA A 195 -4.75 -8.91 15.24
C ALA A 195 -5.37 -7.84 16.16
N LYS A 196 -5.18 -6.55 15.86
CA LYS A 196 -5.75 -5.44 16.65
C LYS A 196 -7.28 -5.46 16.69
N LEU A 197 -7.93 -5.78 15.57
CA LEU A 197 -9.39 -5.83 15.48
C LEU A 197 -9.99 -7.08 16.14
N ALA A 198 -9.22 -8.17 16.28
CA ALA A 198 -9.65 -9.37 16.98
C ALA A 198 -9.59 -9.23 18.52
N ASP A 199 -8.74 -8.30 19.01
CA ASP A 199 -8.54 -8.03 20.44
C ASP A 199 -9.44 -6.89 20.96
N ALA A 200 -10.20 -6.22 20.08
CA ALA A 200 -11.09 -5.10 20.39
C ALA A 200 -12.53 -5.56 20.64
#